data_d0252fbf916eeeda04db43b0e73b1475
#
_entry.id   d0252fbf916eeeda04db43b0e73b1475
#
_cell.length_a   1.000
_cell.length_b   1.000
_cell.length_c   1.000
_cell.angle_alpha   90.00
_cell.angle_beta   90.00
_cell.angle_gamma   90.00
#
_symmetry.space_group_name_H-M   'P 1'
#
loop_
_entity.id
_entity.type
_entity.pdbx_description
1 polymer ?
#
loop_
_entity_poly.entity_id
_entity_poly.type
_entity_poly.pdbx_seq_one_letter_code
_entity_poly.pdbx_strand_id
1 'polypeptide(L)'
;MDKLKRYELINQLLILEKLYPEDADYYSKNRKALENGYELHYSWLTENISDGLSEKQCGEVLDILDMYRSITFSWQRLHKDIEIPDNLKFRGFDGNNETELMGYVQYFIIDLGRFDELTYGKEFPYLNSHCQMLDKYQRMLAVWRQYHFDLTEEQISLIMEA
;
A
#
# COMPACT_ATOMS: atom_id res chain seq x y z
N MET A 1 -30.61 -2.47 6.18
CA MET A 1 -29.99 -2.17 7.50
C MET A 1 -31.09 -2.14 8.55
N ASP A 2 -30.91 -2.84 9.69
CA ASP A 2 -31.91 -2.84 10.78
C ASP A 2 -31.98 -1.49 11.52
N LYS A 3 -33.07 -1.31 12.32
CA LYS A 3 -33.32 -0.05 13.02
C LYS A 3 -32.29 0.24 14.13
N LEU A 4 -31.78 -0.81 14.81
CA LEU A 4 -30.81 -0.62 15.88
C LEU A 4 -29.47 -0.12 15.31
N LYS A 5 -29.01 -0.72 14.22
CA LYS A 5 -27.79 -0.28 13.53
C LYS A 5 -27.93 1.15 12.98
N ARG A 6 -29.11 1.51 12.46
CA ARG A 6 -29.38 2.91 12.06
C ARG A 6 -29.25 3.87 13.24
N TYR A 7 -29.83 3.51 14.38
CA TYR A 7 -29.77 4.34 15.60
C TYR A 7 -28.32 4.54 16.08
N GLU A 8 -27.51 3.48 16.07
CA GLU A 8 -26.08 3.57 16.39
C GLU A 8 -25.35 4.56 15.47
N LEU A 9 -25.53 4.44 14.16
CA LEU A 9 -24.88 5.32 13.17
C LEU A 9 -25.36 6.77 13.28
N ILE A 10 -26.65 7.00 13.56
CA ILE A 10 -27.20 8.35 13.80
C ILE A 10 -26.49 9.00 14.98
N ASN A 11 -26.34 8.28 16.10
CA ASN A 11 -25.64 8.80 17.28
C ASN A 11 -24.16 9.07 17.00
N GLN A 12 -23.46 8.22 16.22
CA GLN A 12 -22.10 8.47 15.81
C GLN A 12 -21.98 9.74 14.95
N LEU A 13 -22.87 9.93 13.97
CA LEU A 13 -22.88 11.11 13.13
C LEU A 13 -23.19 12.40 13.91
N LEU A 14 -24.10 12.34 14.90
CA LEU A 14 -24.35 13.46 15.82
C LEU A 14 -23.10 13.89 16.60
N ILE A 15 -22.30 12.93 17.04
CA ILE A 15 -21.03 13.19 17.72
C ILE A 15 -20.02 13.81 16.75
N LEU A 16 -19.87 13.24 15.53
CA LEU A 16 -18.96 13.73 14.50
C LEU A 16 -19.31 15.15 14.06
N GLU A 17 -20.59 15.49 13.89
CA GLU A 17 -21.05 16.87 13.62
C GLU A 17 -20.53 17.89 14.64
N LYS A 18 -20.34 17.48 15.90
CA LYS A 18 -19.84 18.34 16.98
C LYS A 18 -18.34 18.38 17.08
N LEU A 19 -17.69 17.26 16.81
CA LEU A 19 -16.22 17.15 16.91
C LEU A 19 -15.52 17.77 15.70
N TYR A 20 -16.15 17.70 14.51
CA TYR A 20 -15.59 18.18 13.25
C TYR A 20 -16.55 19.18 12.60
N PRO A 21 -16.63 20.43 13.10
CA PRO A 21 -17.59 21.43 12.62
C PRO A 21 -17.36 21.83 11.16
N GLU A 22 -16.14 21.70 10.64
CA GLU A 22 -15.78 21.92 9.24
C GLU A 22 -16.48 20.93 8.28
N ASP A 23 -16.74 19.72 8.75
CA ASP A 23 -17.41 18.64 8.00
C ASP A 23 -18.87 18.42 8.43
N ALA A 24 -19.41 19.27 9.31
CA ALA A 24 -20.72 19.10 9.91
C ALA A 24 -21.86 18.97 8.89
N ASP A 25 -21.77 19.68 7.75
CA ASP A 25 -22.78 19.59 6.68
C ASP A 25 -22.81 18.18 6.05
N TYR A 26 -21.65 17.57 5.82
CA TYR A 26 -21.55 16.20 5.33
C TYR A 26 -22.16 15.20 6.32
N TYR A 27 -21.79 15.26 7.59
CA TYR A 27 -22.33 14.36 8.61
C TYR A 27 -23.83 14.55 8.80
N SER A 28 -24.33 15.79 8.79
CA SER A 28 -25.76 16.12 8.92
C SER A 28 -26.60 15.54 7.77
N LYS A 29 -26.12 15.62 6.52
CA LYS A 29 -26.80 15.04 5.36
C LYS A 29 -26.92 13.53 5.46
N ASN A 30 -25.85 12.85 5.82
CA ASN A 30 -25.82 11.40 6.02
C ASN A 30 -26.73 10.98 7.19
N ARG A 31 -26.71 11.72 8.29
CA ARG A 31 -27.61 11.48 9.43
C ARG A 31 -29.08 11.59 9.04
N LYS A 32 -29.47 12.64 8.30
CA LYS A 32 -30.85 12.81 7.82
C LYS A 32 -31.30 11.65 6.94
N ALA A 33 -30.43 11.13 6.09
CA ALA A 33 -30.74 9.97 5.27
C ALA A 33 -31.02 8.71 6.13
N LEU A 34 -30.24 8.51 7.21
CA LEU A 34 -30.47 7.43 8.15
C LEU A 34 -31.74 7.62 9.00
N GLU A 35 -31.99 8.83 9.53
CA GLU A 35 -33.19 9.15 10.33
C GLU A 35 -34.48 8.87 9.56
N ASN A 36 -34.52 9.24 8.30
CA ASN A 36 -35.69 9.08 7.44
C ASN A 36 -35.75 7.73 6.71
N GLY A 37 -34.69 6.91 6.79
CA GLY A 37 -34.66 5.60 6.15
C GLY A 37 -34.56 5.65 4.65
N TYR A 38 -33.82 6.63 4.08
CA TYR A 38 -33.59 6.76 2.65
C TYR A 38 -32.56 5.74 2.16
N GLU A 39 -32.98 4.49 2.01
CA GLU A 39 -32.10 3.34 1.75
C GLU A 39 -31.23 3.48 0.49
N LEU A 40 -31.71 4.19 -0.53
CA LEU A 40 -30.95 4.47 -1.74
C LEU A 40 -29.62 5.17 -1.46
N HIS A 41 -29.56 5.97 -0.38
CA HIS A 41 -28.38 6.78 -0.02
C HIS A 41 -27.45 6.10 0.99
N TYR A 42 -27.76 4.90 1.45
CA TYR A 42 -26.89 4.20 2.42
C TYR A 42 -25.53 3.82 1.85
N SER A 43 -25.42 3.64 0.53
CA SER A 43 -24.14 3.42 -0.14
C SER A 43 -23.17 4.61 0.01
N TRP A 44 -23.68 5.83 0.15
CA TRP A 44 -22.84 7.02 0.34
C TRP A 44 -22.05 7.00 1.64
N LEU A 45 -22.53 6.29 2.66
CA LEU A 45 -21.82 6.13 3.93
C LEU A 45 -20.48 5.40 3.78
N THR A 46 -20.32 4.63 2.74
CA THR A 46 -19.14 3.78 2.49
C THR A 46 -18.49 4.04 1.13
N GLU A 47 -18.96 5.03 0.36
CA GLU A 47 -18.48 5.28 -1.00
C GLU A 47 -16.97 5.60 -1.09
N ASN A 48 -16.42 6.15 -0.01
CA ASN A 48 -15.00 6.47 0.10
C ASN A 48 -14.17 5.36 0.77
N ILE A 49 -14.81 4.21 1.11
CA ILE A 49 -14.13 3.06 1.70
C ILE A 49 -13.85 2.08 0.58
N SER A 50 -12.57 1.87 0.27
CA SER A 50 -12.14 0.86 -0.69
C SER A 50 -12.35 -0.54 -0.11
N ASP A 51 -12.55 -1.55 -0.97
CA ASP A 51 -12.58 -2.96 -0.56
C ASP A 51 -11.19 -3.41 -0.04
N GLY A 52 -10.16 -2.64 -0.36
CA GLY A 52 -8.80 -2.82 0.14
C GLY A 52 -8.09 -4.03 -0.45
N LEU A 53 -6.92 -4.32 0.10
CA LEU A 53 -6.14 -5.50 -0.23
C LEU A 53 -6.45 -6.63 0.75
N SER A 54 -6.57 -7.85 0.22
CA SER A 54 -6.64 -9.06 1.04
C SER A 54 -5.33 -9.29 1.79
N GLU A 55 -5.36 -10.05 2.88
CA GLU A 55 -4.17 -10.45 3.64
C GLU A 55 -3.11 -11.10 2.73
N LYS A 56 -3.55 -11.93 1.76
CA LYS A 56 -2.66 -12.56 0.77
C LYS A 56 -1.94 -11.54 -0.10
N GLN A 57 -2.65 -10.52 -0.60
CA GLN A 57 -2.04 -9.47 -1.42
C GLN A 57 -1.09 -8.61 -0.60
N CYS A 58 -1.47 -8.26 0.64
CA CYS A 58 -0.57 -7.57 1.55
C CYS A 58 0.72 -8.38 1.79
N GLY A 59 0.59 -9.68 2.07
CA GLY A 59 1.74 -10.58 2.25
C GLY A 59 2.63 -10.65 1.01
N GLU A 60 2.04 -10.71 -0.19
CA GLU A 60 2.80 -10.72 -1.44
C GLU A 60 3.60 -9.42 -1.64
N VAL A 61 3.01 -8.27 -1.30
CA VAL A 61 3.74 -6.99 -1.32
C VAL A 61 4.92 -7.01 -0.35
N LEU A 62 4.73 -7.55 0.87
CA LEU A 62 5.83 -7.66 1.84
C LEU A 62 6.93 -8.58 1.35
N ASP A 63 6.60 -9.71 0.72
CA ASP A 63 7.60 -10.60 0.09
C ASP A 63 8.40 -9.86 -1.00
N ILE A 64 7.75 -8.99 -1.79
CA ILE A 64 8.42 -8.15 -2.79
C ILE A 64 9.39 -7.18 -2.12
N LEU A 65 8.99 -6.53 -1.03
CA LEU A 65 9.87 -5.63 -0.28
C LEU A 65 11.05 -6.39 0.35
N ASP A 66 10.83 -7.58 0.90
CA ASP A 66 11.91 -8.42 1.45
C ASP A 66 12.88 -8.89 0.36
N MET A 67 12.39 -9.22 -0.83
CA MET A 67 13.24 -9.52 -1.98
C MET A 67 14.15 -8.34 -2.33
N TYR A 68 13.60 -7.12 -2.43
CA TYR A 68 14.40 -5.93 -2.73
C TYR A 68 15.33 -5.52 -1.59
N ARG A 69 14.95 -5.77 -0.35
CA ARG A 69 15.83 -5.68 0.82
C ARG A 69 17.03 -6.60 0.68
N SER A 70 16.78 -7.88 0.34
CA SER A 70 17.82 -8.88 0.10
C SER A 70 18.78 -8.44 -1.02
N ILE A 71 18.26 -7.94 -2.14
CA ILE A 71 19.05 -7.40 -3.26
C ILE A 71 19.90 -6.20 -2.76
N THR A 72 19.28 -5.24 -2.07
CA THR A 72 19.93 -4.01 -1.61
C THR A 72 21.10 -4.31 -0.65
N PHE A 73 20.86 -5.14 0.36
CA PHE A 73 21.91 -5.49 1.33
C PHE A 73 22.99 -6.37 0.73
N SER A 74 22.62 -7.29 -0.17
CA SER A 74 23.62 -8.11 -0.87
C SER A 74 24.50 -7.25 -1.80
N TRP A 75 23.92 -6.30 -2.52
CA TRP A 75 24.69 -5.35 -3.32
C TRP A 75 25.69 -4.54 -2.46
N GLN A 76 25.22 -3.96 -1.37
CA GLN A 76 26.06 -3.18 -0.44
C GLN A 76 27.20 -4.01 0.16
N ARG A 77 26.94 -5.29 0.46
CA ARG A 77 27.95 -6.23 0.96
C ARG A 77 29.03 -6.55 -0.09
N LEU A 78 28.61 -6.71 -1.35
CA LEU A 78 29.51 -7.05 -2.47
C LEU A 78 30.31 -5.84 -2.97
N HIS A 79 29.69 -4.64 -2.94
CA HIS A 79 30.22 -3.42 -3.54
C HIS A 79 30.25 -2.27 -2.53
N LYS A 80 31.06 -2.36 -1.48
CA LYS A 80 31.04 -1.54 -0.26
C LYS A 80 30.83 -0.05 -0.45
N ASP A 81 31.47 0.59 -1.41
CA ASP A 81 31.43 2.05 -1.60
C ASP A 81 30.72 2.45 -2.94
N ILE A 82 30.03 1.51 -3.58
CA ILE A 82 29.34 1.75 -4.84
C ILE A 82 27.84 1.82 -4.58
N GLU A 83 27.22 2.95 -4.94
CA GLU A 83 25.78 3.12 -4.86
C GLU A 83 25.06 2.06 -5.66
N ILE A 84 23.90 1.60 -5.14
CA ILE A 84 23.08 0.62 -5.85
C ILE A 84 22.57 1.20 -7.17
N PRO A 85 22.75 0.51 -8.30
CA PRO A 85 22.27 0.97 -9.62
C PRO A 85 20.75 1.11 -9.66
N ASP A 86 20.26 2.09 -10.44
CA ASP A 86 18.83 2.38 -10.54
C ASP A 86 17.98 1.19 -11.03
N ASN A 87 18.55 0.33 -11.88
CA ASN A 87 17.87 -0.85 -12.36
C ASN A 87 17.67 -1.94 -11.28
N LEU A 88 18.43 -1.89 -10.18
CA LEU A 88 18.28 -2.80 -9.03
C LEU A 88 17.38 -2.21 -7.92
N LYS A 89 17.02 -0.92 -8.01
CA LYS A 89 16.19 -0.27 -7.01
C LYS A 89 14.71 -0.68 -7.15
N PHE A 90 14.05 -0.80 -6.01
CA PHE A 90 12.58 -0.95 -5.97
C PHE A 90 11.91 0.29 -6.55
N ARG A 91 11.03 0.11 -7.52
CA ARG A 91 10.40 1.21 -8.25
C ARG A 91 8.99 1.56 -7.77
N GLY A 92 8.43 0.77 -6.88
CA GLY A 92 7.04 0.88 -6.49
C GLY A 92 6.07 0.18 -7.45
N PHE A 93 4.83 0.62 -7.47
CA PHE A 93 3.75 0.11 -8.30
C PHE A 93 3.14 1.21 -9.16
N ASP A 94 2.38 0.85 -10.20
CA ASP A 94 1.73 1.82 -11.09
C ASP A 94 0.58 2.57 -10.38
N GLY A 95 0.72 3.88 -10.28
CA GLY A 95 -0.30 4.73 -9.66
C GLY A 95 -1.64 4.80 -10.41
N ASN A 96 -1.73 4.27 -11.64
CA ASN A 96 -2.97 4.23 -12.42
C ASN A 96 -3.68 2.87 -12.35
N ASN A 97 -2.91 1.76 -12.36
CA ASN A 97 -3.45 0.42 -12.48
C ASN A 97 -3.22 -0.47 -11.25
N GLU A 98 -2.27 -0.08 -10.37
CA GLU A 98 -1.89 -0.80 -9.16
C GLU A 98 -1.97 0.13 -7.92
N THR A 99 -2.95 1.04 -7.91
CA THR A 99 -3.09 2.12 -6.92
C THR A 99 -3.16 1.59 -5.48
N GLU A 100 -3.88 0.49 -5.26
CA GLU A 100 -4.02 -0.10 -3.91
C GLU A 100 -2.70 -0.69 -3.41
N LEU A 101 -1.95 -1.36 -4.31
CA LEU A 101 -0.61 -1.89 -4.00
C LEU A 101 0.37 -0.75 -3.70
N MET A 102 0.36 0.31 -4.52
CA MET A 102 1.17 1.50 -4.29
C MET A 102 0.83 2.16 -2.94
N GLY A 103 -0.47 2.33 -2.65
CA GLY A 103 -0.93 2.88 -1.37
C GLY A 103 -0.47 2.05 -0.17
N TYR A 104 -0.52 0.72 -0.28
CA TYR A 104 -0.05 -0.16 0.79
C TYR A 104 1.46 -0.06 1.02
N VAL A 105 2.25 0.02 -0.05
CA VAL A 105 3.70 0.25 0.05
C VAL A 105 4.01 1.60 0.69
N GLN A 106 3.30 2.67 0.30
CA GLN A 106 3.46 3.99 0.92
C GLN A 106 3.16 3.95 2.41
N TYR A 107 2.02 3.35 2.79
CA TYR A 107 1.68 3.14 4.19
C TYR A 107 2.77 2.38 4.94
N PHE A 108 3.30 1.29 4.36
CA PHE A 108 4.27 0.44 5.04
C PHE A 108 5.66 1.09 5.17
N ILE A 109 6.13 1.75 4.12
CA ILE A 109 7.44 2.40 4.11
C ILE A 109 7.39 3.77 4.81
N ILE A 110 6.41 4.63 4.44
CA ILE A 110 6.38 6.02 4.89
C ILE A 110 5.72 6.13 6.27
N ASP A 111 4.47 5.62 6.41
CA ASP A 111 3.71 5.84 7.65
C ASP A 111 4.20 4.93 8.79
N LEU A 112 4.57 3.68 8.50
CA LEU A 112 5.10 2.74 9.50
C LEU A 112 6.63 2.79 9.67
N GLY A 113 7.36 3.51 8.81
CA GLY A 113 8.82 3.63 8.86
C GLY A 113 9.52 2.27 8.76
N ARG A 114 9.05 1.40 7.83
CA ARG A 114 9.65 0.11 7.57
C ARG A 114 10.35 0.11 6.22
N PHE A 115 11.37 -0.72 6.04
CA PHE A 115 12.12 -0.83 4.79
C PHE A 115 12.76 0.52 4.35
N ASP A 116 13.26 1.31 5.30
CA ASP A 116 13.88 2.62 5.04
C ASP A 116 15.00 2.55 3.99
N GLU A 117 15.72 1.43 3.92
CA GLU A 117 16.74 1.17 2.91
C GLU A 117 16.21 1.23 1.47
N LEU A 118 14.91 0.95 1.24
CA LEU A 118 14.29 1.01 -0.07
C LEU A 118 13.82 2.43 -0.47
N THR A 119 14.00 3.41 0.40
CA THR A 119 13.85 4.83 0.04
C THR A 119 15.06 5.35 -0.72
N TYR A 120 16.20 4.66 -0.62
CA TYR A 120 17.50 5.04 -1.21
C TYR A 120 17.90 6.49 -0.87
N GLY A 121 17.62 6.91 0.38
CA GLY A 121 17.92 8.23 0.90
C GLY A 121 17.03 9.36 0.39
N LYS A 122 15.91 9.05 -0.27
CA LYS A 122 14.91 10.06 -0.67
C LYS A 122 13.99 10.35 0.52
N GLU A 123 13.84 11.62 0.86
CA GLU A 123 12.92 12.07 1.93
C GLU A 123 11.45 11.77 1.58
N PHE A 124 11.10 11.87 0.28
CA PHE A 124 9.75 11.60 -0.22
C PHE A 124 9.80 10.64 -1.42
N PRO A 125 9.91 9.33 -1.20
CA PRO A 125 9.86 8.37 -2.29
C PRO A 125 8.45 8.31 -2.84
N TYR A 126 8.26 8.63 -4.13
CA TYR A 126 6.93 8.55 -4.76
C TYR A 126 6.40 7.12 -4.88
N LEU A 127 7.27 6.12 -4.94
CA LEU A 127 6.94 4.69 -5.07
C LEU A 127 5.98 4.39 -6.23
N ASN A 128 6.00 5.26 -7.26
CA ASN A 128 5.21 5.12 -8.47
C ASN A 128 6.13 4.73 -9.63
N SER A 129 5.95 3.53 -10.14
CA SER A 129 6.73 2.96 -11.24
C SER A 129 6.33 3.51 -12.61
N HIS A 130 5.14 4.14 -12.72
CA HIS A 130 4.51 4.58 -13.98
C HIS A 130 4.30 3.46 -15.03
N CYS A 131 4.37 2.21 -14.61
CA CYS A 131 4.05 1.02 -15.40
C CYS A 131 3.72 -0.14 -14.46
N GLN A 132 2.88 -1.06 -14.91
CA GLN A 132 2.49 -2.24 -14.12
C GLN A 132 3.71 -3.10 -13.80
N MET A 133 3.88 -3.41 -12.52
CA MET A 133 5.05 -4.11 -12.00
C MET A 133 4.74 -5.46 -11.34
N LEU A 134 3.49 -5.69 -10.95
CA LEU A 134 3.12 -6.88 -10.17
C LEU A 134 3.54 -8.18 -10.85
N ASP A 135 3.19 -8.36 -12.13
CA ASP A 135 3.53 -9.58 -12.88
C ASP A 135 5.05 -9.80 -12.97
N LYS A 136 5.82 -8.72 -13.14
CA LYS A 136 7.28 -8.80 -13.11
C LYS A 136 7.77 -9.20 -11.73
N TYR A 137 7.29 -8.55 -10.68
CA TYR A 137 7.69 -8.87 -9.32
C TYR A 137 7.33 -10.31 -8.91
N GLN A 138 6.22 -10.83 -9.37
CA GLN A 138 5.83 -12.23 -9.12
C GLN A 138 6.81 -13.22 -9.76
N ARG A 139 7.28 -12.96 -11.00
CA ARG A 139 8.31 -13.78 -11.62
C ARG A 139 9.64 -13.68 -10.88
N MET A 140 10.05 -12.48 -10.50
CA MET A 140 11.24 -12.25 -9.68
C MET A 140 11.17 -12.99 -8.33
N LEU A 141 10.03 -12.95 -7.64
CA LEU A 141 9.79 -13.67 -6.40
C LEU A 141 9.94 -15.19 -6.58
N ALA A 142 9.44 -15.73 -7.69
CA ALA A 142 9.55 -17.16 -7.97
C ALA A 142 11.02 -17.63 -8.10
N VAL A 143 11.88 -16.76 -8.63
CA VAL A 143 13.33 -17.02 -8.70
C VAL A 143 13.98 -16.77 -7.34
N TRP A 144 13.69 -15.64 -6.67
CA TRP A 144 14.29 -15.28 -5.40
C TRP A 144 14.03 -16.31 -4.29
N ARG A 145 12.84 -16.88 -4.21
CA ARG A 145 12.45 -17.90 -3.22
C ARG A 145 13.28 -19.20 -3.29
N GLN A 146 14.09 -19.37 -4.33
CA GLN A 146 15.01 -20.50 -4.46
C GLN A 146 16.34 -20.26 -3.74
N TYR A 147 16.58 -19.05 -3.29
CA TYR A 147 17.82 -18.60 -2.67
C TYR A 147 17.62 -18.21 -1.21
N HIS A 148 18.74 -18.05 -0.49
CA HIS A 148 18.76 -17.47 0.85
C HIS A 148 18.79 -15.94 0.75
N PHE A 149 18.71 -15.26 1.91
CA PHE A 149 18.70 -13.80 1.98
C PHE A 149 19.97 -13.16 1.40
N ASP A 150 21.13 -13.76 1.63
CA ASP A 150 22.43 -13.29 1.12
C ASP A 150 22.67 -13.78 -0.30
N LEU A 151 22.55 -12.87 -1.27
CA LEU A 151 22.66 -13.17 -2.70
C LEU A 151 24.07 -12.94 -3.23
N THR A 152 24.46 -13.72 -4.25
CA THR A 152 25.62 -13.46 -5.12
C THR A 152 25.22 -12.51 -6.26
N GLU A 153 26.21 -11.93 -6.97
CA GLU A 153 25.94 -11.11 -8.16
C GLU A 153 25.15 -11.86 -9.24
N GLU A 154 25.51 -13.12 -9.48
CA GLU A 154 24.82 -13.97 -10.44
C GLU A 154 23.35 -14.17 -10.06
N GLN A 155 23.08 -14.43 -8.78
CA GLN A 155 21.70 -14.58 -8.27
C GLN A 155 20.90 -13.30 -8.38
N ILE A 156 21.52 -12.13 -8.10
CA ILE A 156 20.88 -10.82 -8.31
C ILE A 156 20.51 -10.65 -9.80
N SER A 157 21.43 -10.93 -10.72
CA SER A 157 21.14 -10.86 -12.17
C SER A 157 20.00 -11.78 -12.57
N LEU A 158 19.99 -13.02 -12.13
CA LEU A 158 18.93 -13.98 -12.44
C LEU A 158 17.55 -13.54 -11.93
N ILE A 159 17.49 -12.94 -10.74
CA ILE A 159 16.25 -12.38 -10.19
C ILE A 159 15.76 -11.20 -11.04
N MET A 160 16.65 -10.29 -11.42
CA MET A 160 16.29 -9.06 -12.15
C MET A 160 15.88 -9.31 -13.60
N GLU A 161 16.38 -10.40 -14.22
CA GLU A 161 16.07 -10.81 -15.59
C GLU A 161 14.76 -11.61 -15.73
N ALA A 162 14.15 -12.02 -14.62
CA ALA A 162 12.90 -12.78 -14.60
C ALA A 162 11.69 -11.88 -14.99
#